data_0c6d91b20b9cebf47d7a89f9483066e4
#
_entry.id   0c6d91b20b9cebf47d7a89f9483066e4
#
_cell.length_a   1.000
_cell.length_b   1.000
_cell.length_c   1.000
_cell.angle_alpha   90.00
_cell.angle_beta   90.00
_cell.angle_gamma   90.00
#
_symmetry.space_group_name_H-M   'P 1'
#
loop_
_entity.id
_entity.type
_entity.pdbx_description
1 polymer ?
#
loop_
_entity_poly.entity_id
_entity_poly.type
_entity_poly.pdbx_seq_one_letter_code
_entity_poly.pdbx_strand_id
1 'polypeptide(L)'
;DRFDVKSDGVRLVHGESDGLPGLIVDRYGDTLVAQFTSAGTERWKAVLADALLKETGLSKLYERSDANVRQLEGLEPATGWLRGGPVAGQTGQPEPPLELTIHEHDWRLTLNIAEGHKTGFYLDQRDSRKRFADCVQRLNLRKVLNCFCYTGGFSVAALAGMRAAEAEGGAPGGQVVSIDSSGPALERARAHVVLNGFDVNRAS
;
A
#
# COMPACT_ATOMS: atom_id res chain seq x y z
N ASP A 1 13.23 -10.98 -13.79
CA ASP A 1 13.28 -10.77 -12.34
C ASP A 1 11.91 -10.34 -11.82
N ARG A 2 11.31 -11.18 -10.97
CA ARG A 2 9.94 -10.96 -10.43
C ARG A 2 9.84 -9.65 -9.60
N PHE A 3 10.96 -9.03 -9.30
CA PHE A 3 11.09 -7.91 -8.37
C PHE A 3 11.74 -6.64 -8.97
N ASP A 4 11.95 -6.58 -10.27
CA ASP A 4 12.35 -5.33 -10.92
C ASP A 4 11.14 -4.40 -11.08
N VAL A 5 10.50 -4.13 -9.95
CA VAL A 5 9.39 -3.19 -9.85
C VAL A 5 9.93 -1.91 -9.22
N LYS A 6 9.69 -0.78 -9.87
CA LYS A 6 10.00 0.54 -9.32
C LYS A 6 9.05 0.90 -8.16
N SER A 7 9.09 0.06 -7.10
CA SER A 7 8.27 0.22 -5.90
C SER A 7 8.91 -0.53 -4.73
N ASP A 8 8.81 0.01 -3.54
CA ASP A 8 9.12 -0.66 -2.28
C ASP A 8 7.86 -1.21 -1.58
N GLY A 9 6.68 -1.05 -2.20
CA GLY A 9 5.44 -1.74 -1.87
C GLY A 9 5.21 -2.93 -2.81
N VAL A 10 5.38 -4.17 -2.33
CA VAL A 10 5.35 -5.39 -3.17
C VAL A 10 4.69 -6.54 -2.46
N ARG A 11 3.79 -7.28 -3.15
CA ARG A 11 3.30 -8.57 -2.68
C ARG A 11 4.37 -9.64 -2.86
N LEU A 12 4.80 -10.24 -1.75
CA LEU A 12 5.82 -11.29 -1.73
C LEU A 12 5.20 -12.69 -1.81
N VAL A 13 4.06 -12.90 -1.13
CA VAL A 13 3.34 -14.18 -1.13
C VAL A 13 1.85 -13.93 -1.39
N HIS A 14 1.29 -14.71 -2.31
CA HIS A 14 -0.12 -14.65 -2.71
C HIS A 14 -0.79 -16.03 -2.57
N GLY A 15 -0.76 -16.59 -1.37
CA GLY A 15 -1.53 -17.77 -1.01
C GLY A 15 -1.32 -18.95 -1.95
N GLU A 16 -2.40 -19.43 -2.47
CA GLU A 16 -2.48 -20.59 -3.36
C GLU A 16 -1.63 -20.44 -4.63
N SER A 17 -1.51 -19.22 -5.15
CA SER A 17 -0.71 -18.94 -6.36
C SER A 17 0.78 -19.21 -6.17
N ASP A 18 1.25 -19.14 -4.92
CA ASP A 18 2.65 -19.38 -4.56
C ASP A 18 2.82 -20.72 -3.80
N GLY A 19 1.77 -21.56 -3.76
CA GLY A 19 1.80 -22.86 -3.09
C GLY A 19 1.77 -22.81 -1.56
N LEU A 20 1.36 -21.66 -0.99
CA LEU A 20 1.25 -21.42 0.45
C LEU A 20 -0.19 -21.01 0.82
N PRO A 21 -1.19 -21.92 0.70
CA PRO A 21 -2.59 -21.60 0.91
C PRO A 21 -2.83 -20.93 2.25
N GLY A 22 -3.53 -19.78 2.22
CA GLY A 22 -3.86 -19.01 3.41
C GLY A 22 -2.76 -18.08 3.93
N LEU A 23 -1.60 -17.97 3.24
CA LEU A 23 -0.57 -16.99 3.56
C LEU A 23 -0.54 -15.85 2.53
N ILE A 24 -0.73 -14.62 3.01
CA ILE A 24 -0.53 -13.43 2.21
C ILE A 24 0.57 -12.61 2.88
N VAL A 25 1.55 -12.16 2.11
CA VAL A 25 2.64 -11.31 2.64
C VAL A 25 2.89 -10.16 1.69
N ASP A 26 2.74 -8.95 2.21
CA ASP A 26 3.11 -7.72 1.51
C ASP A 26 4.30 -7.06 2.22
N ARG A 27 5.19 -6.50 1.42
CA ARG A 27 6.28 -5.64 1.87
C ARG A 27 5.90 -4.19 1.65
N TYR A 28 6.14 -3.35 2.66
CA TYR A 28 6.01 -1.90 2.61
C TYR A 28 7.30 -1.27 3.15
N GLY A 29 8.19 -0.88 2.23
CA GLY A 29 9.53 -0.39 2.61
C GLY A 29 10.34 -1.43 3.38
N ASP A 30 10.58 -1.18 4.65
CA ASP A 30 11.35 -2.05 5.57
C ASP A 30 10.47 -2.96 6.46
N THR A 31 9.17 -2.99 6.22
CA THR A 31 8.19 -3.70 7.05
C THR A 31 7.43 -4.74 6.23
N LEU A 32 7.29 -5.94 6.77
CA LEU A 32 6.38 -6.96 6.25
C LEU A 32 5.03 -6.89 6.93
N VAL A 33 3.98 -7.09 6.17
CA VAL A 33 2.61 -7.28 6.69
C VAL A 33 2.11 -8.63 6.21
N ALA A 34 1.75 -9.51 7.15
CA ALA A 34 1.31 -10.86 6.84
C ALA A 34 -0.13 -11.11 7.31
N GLN A 35 -0.85 -11.90 6.52
CA GLN A 35 -2.14 -12.49 6.89
C GLN A 35 -2.01 -14.00 6.93
N PHE A 36 -2.42 -14.61 8.04
CA PHE A 36 -2.51 -16.05 8.23
C PHE A 36 -3.99 -16.40 8.29
N THR A 37 -4.56 -16.82 7.17
CA THR A 37 -6.02 -16.97 7.03
C THR A 37 -6.51 -18.41 7.15
N SER A 38 -5.61 -19.40 7.18
CA SER A 38 -5.95 -20.82 7.36
C SER A 38 -5.36 -21.41 8.64
N ALA A 39 -5.98 -22.47 9.16
CA ALA A 39 -5.46 -23.21 10.32
C ALA A 39 -4.04 -23.76 10.11
N GLY A 40 -3.71 -24.10 8.85
CA GLY A 40 -2.38 -24.56 8.47
C GLY A 40 -1.33 -23.46 8.66
N THR A 41 -1.56 -22.27 8.12
CA THR A 41 -0.63 -21.15 8.27
C THR A 41 -0.58 -20.61 9.70
N GLU A 42 -1.69 -20.64 10.42
CA GLU A 42 -1.72 -20.28 11.84
C GLU A 42 -0.82 -21.19 12.68
N ARG A 43 -0.89 -22.51 12.45
CA ARG A 43 -0.06 -23.50 13.14
C ARG A 43 1.44 -23.25 12.93
N TRP A 44 1.82 -22.83 11.71
CA TRP A 44 3.23 -22.63 11.34
C TRP A 44 3.66 -21.16 11.41
N LYS A 45 2.82 -20.28 11.97
CA LYS A 45 3.03 -18.82 12.00
C LYS A 45 4.44 -18.41 12.45
N ALA A 46 4.92 -18.95 13.57
CA ALA A 46 6.23 -18.58 14.09
C ALA A 46 7.37 -18.95 13.15
N VAL A 47 7.32 -20.15 12.57
CA VAL A 47 8.33 -20.64 11.62
C VAL A 47 8.27 -19.83 10.31
N LEU A 48 7.07 -19.54 9.81
CA LEU A 48 6.86 -18.72 8.63
C LEU A 48 7.37 -17.29 8.84
N ALA A 49 7.08 -16.70 10.02
CA ALA A 49 7.56 -15.36 10.36
C ALA A 49 9.10 -15.29 10.35
N ASP A 50 9.77 -16.24 10.97
CA ASP A 50 11.23 -16.29 11.04
C ASP A 50 11.85 -16.54 9.65
N ALA A 51 11.25 -17.41 8.84
CA ALA A 51 11.67 -17.66 7.46
C ALA A 51 11.52 -16.40 6.58
N LEU A 52 10.37 -15.71 6.66
CA LEU A 52 10.12 -14.47 5.91
C LEU A 52 11.16 -13.39 6.22
N LEU A 53 11.47 -13.17 7.50
CA LEU A 53 12.47 -12.18 7.89
C LEU A 53 13.88 -12.58 7.43
N LYS A 54 14.23 -13.87 7.54
CA LYS A 54 15.52 -14.39 7.06
C LYS A 54 15.69 -14.19 5.55
N GLU A 55 14.67 -14.58 4.76
CA GLU A 55 14.75 -14.51 3.29
C GLU A 55 14.71 -13.07 2.76
N THR A 56 14.05 -12.15 3.47
CA THR A 56 13.96 -10.74 3.06
C THR A 56 15.07 -9.87 3.63
N GLY A 57 15.78 -10.32 4.68
CA GLY A 57 16.74 -9.53 5.43
C GLY A 57 16.09 -8.40 6.26
N LEU A 58 14.76 -8.42 6.40
CA LEU A 58 14.03 -7.43 7.19
C LEU A 58 13.89 -7.88 8.65
N SER A 59 13.54 -6.94 9.54
CA SER A 59 13.40 -7.20 10.98
C SER A 59 12.01 -6.94 11.53
N LYS A 60 11.10 -6.35 10.73
CA LYS A 60 9.76 -5.95 11.15
C LYS A 60 8.70 -6.77 10.43
N LEU A 61 7.80 -7.37 11.20
CA LEU A 61 6.66 -8.12 10.68
C LEU A 61 5.42 -7.83 11.52
N TYR A 62 4.41 -7.27 10.88
CA TYR A 62 3.10 -7.00 11.45
C TYR A 62 2.08 -8.04 10.98
N GLU A 63 1.27 -8.56 11.87
CA GLU A 63 0.16 -9.45 11.54
C GLU A 63 -1.13 -8.66 11.30
N ARG A 64 -1.82 -8.96 10.22
CA ARG A 64 -3.11 -8.40 9.82
C ARG A 64 -4.14 -9.50 9.52
N SER A 65 -4.27 -10.44 10.44
CA SER A 65 -5.14 -11.62 10.32
C SER A 65 -6.54 -11.34 10.87
N ASP A 66 -7.18 -10.27 10.37
CA ASP A 66 -8.50 -9.77 10.76
C ASP A 66 -9.61 -10.12 9.74
N ALA A 67 -9.29 -10.88 8.71
CA ALA A 67 -10.25 -11.26 7.67
C ALA A 67 -11.30 -12.25 8.17
N ASN A 68 -12.57 -12.05 7.77
CA ASN A 68 -13.70 -12.91 8.16
C ASN A 68 -13.51 -14.39 7.78
N VAL A 69 -12.70 -14.69 6.77
CA VAL A 69 -12.40 -16.06 6.35
C VAL A 69 -11.79 -16.90 7.48
N ARG A 70 -11.10 -16.28 8.45
CA ARG A 70 -10.54 -16.98 9.61
C ARG A 70 -11.61 -17.66 10.47
N GLN A 71 -12.78 -17.05 10.59
CA GLN A 71 -13.90 -17.64 11.36
C GLN A 71 -14.36 -18.97 10.75
N LEU A 72 -14.27 -19.13 9.43
CA LEU A 72 -14.59 -20.39 8.76
C LEU A 72 -13.58 -21.50 9.08
N GLU A 73 -12.36 -21.12 9.45
CA GLU A 73 -11.28 -22.01 9.89
C GLU A 73 -11.27 -22.21 11.43
N GLY A 74 -12.24 -21.63 12.15
CA GLY A 74 -12.30 -21.67 13.61
C GLY A 74 -11.22 -20.84 14.30
N LEU A 75 -10.70 -19.81 13.64
CA LEU A 75 -9.63 -18.96 14.14
C LEU A 75 -10.17 -17.59 14.55
N GLU A 76 -9.70 -17.06 15.68
CA GLU A 76 -9.97 -15.71 16.10
C GLU A 76 -9.18 -14.68 15.28
N PRO A 77 -9.71 -13.46 15.08
CA PRO A 77 -8.95 -12.37 14.49
C PRO A 77 -7.67 -12.10 15.31
N ALA A 78 -6.57 -11.80 14.60
CA ALA A 78 -5.29 -11.48 15.21
C ALA A 78 -4.61 -10.33 14.48
N THR A 79 -4.18 -9.31 15.22
CA THR A 79 -3.45 -8.15 14.69
C THR A 79 -2.36 -7.73 15.67
N GLY A 80 -1.24 -7.22 15.14
CA GLY A 80 -0.15 -6.73 15.97
C GLY A 80 1.24 -7.09 15.44
N TRP A 81 2.25 -6.61 16.13
CA TRP A 81 3.63 -6.93 15.81
C TRP A 81 3.98 -8.38 16.17
N LEU A 82 4.36 -9.18 15.20
CA LEU A 82 4.91 -10.52 15.43
C LEU A 82 6.42 -10.48 15.68
N ARG A 83 7.13 -9.54 15.01
CA ARG A 83 8.57 -9.33 15.18
C ARG A 83 8.88 -7.85 14.99
N GLY A 84 9.93 -7.37 15.68
CA GLY A 84 10.41 -5.98 15.55
C GLY A 84 9.50 -4.93 16.18
N GLY A 85 8.46 -5.32 16.88
CA GLY A 85 7.59 -4.46 17.69
C GLY A 85 8.02 -4.40 19.16
N PRO A 86 7.21 -3.75 20.02
CA PRO A 86 7.48 -3.66 21.45
C PRO A 86 7.61 -5.07 22.06
N VAL A 87 8.65 -5.27 22.85
CA VAL A 87 8.82 -6.51 23.61
C VAL A 87 8.09 -6.40 24.92
N ALA A 88 7.22 -7.36 25.23
CA ALA A 88 6.49 -7.39 26.49
C ALA A 88 7.46 -7.30 27.68
N GLY A 89 7.26 -6.31 28.56
CA GLY A 89 8.10 -6.07 29.74
C GLY A 89 9.30 -5.13 29.50
N GLN A 90 9.58 -4.70 28.27
CA GLN A 90 10.57 -3.65 27.99
C GLN A 90 9.85 -2.30 27.86
N THR A 91 9.95 -1.47 28.91
CA THR A 91 9.46 -0.09 28.89
C THR A 91 10.51 0.81 28.25
N GLY A 92 10.08 1.70 27.31
CA GLY A 92 10.93 2.76 26.77
C GLY A 92 11.47 2.54 25.36
N GLN A 93 11.16 1.42 24.68
CA GLN A 93 11.40 1.32 23.25
C GLN A 93 10.21 1.97 22.50
N PRO A 94 10.48 2.88 21.53
CA PRO A 94 9.41 3.43 20.72
C PRO A 94 8.78 2.31 19.86
N GLU A 95 7.45 2.27 19.84
CA GLU A 95 6.72 1.39 18.93
C GLU A 95 7.00 1.80 17.48
N PRO A 96 7.28 0.85 16.57
CA PRO A 96 7.42 1.16 15.16
C PRO A 96 6.14 1.81 14.62
N PRO A 97 6.25 2.78 13.70
CA PRO A 97 5.07 3.47 13.18
C PRO A 97 4.17 2.50 12.41
N LEU A 98 2.86 2.59 12.63
CA LEU A 98 1.85 1.88 11.86
C LEU A 98 1.55 2.59 10.53
N GLU A 99 1.86 3.88 10.45
CA GLU A 99 1.80 4.65 9.21
C GLU A 99 3.14 4.59 8.49
N LEU A 100 3.13 4.05 7.27
CA LEU A 100 4.30 3.86 6.42
C LEU A 100 4.18 4.69 5.15
N THR A 101 5.33 5.05 4.58
CA THR A 101 5.42 5.66 3.26
C THR A 101 6.07 4.68 2.31
N ILE A 102 5.45 4.47 1.15
CA ILE A 102 6.02 3.70 0.05
C ILE A 102 6.35 4.60 -1.14
N HIS A 103 7.34 4.18 -1.90
CA HIS A 103 7.64 4.72 -3.21
C HIS A 103 7.01 3.82 -4.27
N GLU A 104 6.35 4.43 -5.22
CA GLU A 104 5.78 3.74 -6.37
C GLU A 104 6.07 4.59 -7.61
N HIS A 105 6.95 4.09 -8.49
CA HIS A 105 7.49 4.89 -9.60
C HIS A 105 8.13 6.19 -9.10
N ASP A 106 7.64 7.34 -9.56
CA ASP A 106 8.16 8.66 -9.22
C ASP A 106 7.33 9.40 -8.15
N TRP A 107 6.41 8.70 -7.47
CA TRP A 107 5.57 9.28 -6.42
C TRP A 107 5.61 8.48 -5.11
N ARG A 108 5.15 9.12 -4.06
CA ARG A 108 5.08 8.57 -2.71
C ARG A 108 3.64 8.45 -2.26
N LEU A 109 3.35 7.38 -1.52
CA LEU A 109 2.03 7.13 -0.95
C LEU A 109 2.17 6.68 0.49
N THR A 110 1.32 7.17 1.38
CA THR A 110 1.26 6.74 2.77
C THR A 110 0.12 5.74 2.96
N LEU A 111 0.32 4.82 3.87
CA LEU A 111 -0.67 3.82 4.24
C LEU A 111 -0.58 3.50 5.74
N ASN A 112 -1.68 3.06 6.33
CA ASN A 112 -1.70 2.55 7.69
C ASN A 112 -1.85 1.02 7.63
N ILE A 113 -0.87 0.29 8.17
CA ILE A 113 -0.86 -1.17 8.14
C ILE A 113 -1.86 -1.80 9.10
N ALA A 114 -2.35 -1.06 10.10
CA ALA A 114 -3.36 -1.54 11.04
C ALA A 114 -4.80 -1.27 10.57
N GLU A 115 -5.04 -0.19 9.81
CA GLU A 115 -6.39 0.29 9.49
C GLU A 115 -6.72 0.27 7.99
N GLY A 116 -5.72 0.20 7.11
CA GLY A 116 -5.90 0.22 5.66
C GLY A 116 -6.65 -1.00 5.11
N HIS A 117 -7.21 -0.88 3.91
CA HIS A 117 -7.80 -2.02 3.21
C HIS A 117 -6.76 -3.08 2.88
N LYS A 118 -7.15 -4.34 2.80
CA LYS A 118 -6.26 -5.50 2.59
C LYS A 118 -5.19 -5.55 3.70
N THR A 119 -3.93 -5.48 3.34
CA THR A 119 -2.78 -5.37 4.25
C THR A 119 -2.34 -3.92 4.51
N GLY A 120 -3.08 -2.94 3.97
CA GLY A 120 -2.80 -1.50 4.10
C GLY A 120 -3.02 -0.72 2.81
N PHE A 121 -2.74 -1.33 1.63
CA PHE A 121 -2.84 -0.65 0.34
C PHE A 121 -3.18 -1.60 -0.82
N TYR A 122 -3.63 -1.05 -1.95
CA TYR A 122 -3.94 -1.77 -3.19
C TYR A 122 -2.71 -1.87 -4.10
N LEU A 123 -1.79 -2.78 -3.76
CA LEU A 123 -0.55 -3.00 -4.53
C LEU A 123 -0.79 -3.55 -5.94
N ASP A 124 -1.87 -4.31 -6.12
CA ASP A 124 -2.30 -4.88 -7.40
C ASP A 124 -2.65 -3.83 -8.46
N GLN A 125 -2.94 -2.59 -8.05
CA GLN A 125 -3.26 -1.49 -8.96
C GLN A 125 -2.04 -0.66 -9.41
N ARG A 126 -0.83 -0.98 -8.97
CA ARG A 126 0.39 -0.23 -9.31
C ARG A 126 0.58 -0.02 -10.80
N ASP A 127 0.51 -1.11 -11.58
CA ASP A 127 0.72 -1.05 -13.02
C ASP A 127 -0.42 -0.30 -13.74
N SER A 128 -1.64 -0.41 -13.21
CA SER A 128 -2.79 0.35 -13.71
C SER A 128 -2.61 1.86 -13.47
N ARG A 129 -2.11 2.25 -12.29
CA ARG A 129 -1.79 3.65 -11.98
C ARG A 129 -0.72 4.20 -12.92
N LYS A 130 0.36 3.42 -13.18
CA LYS A 130 1.41 3.83 -14.12
C LYS A 130 0.89 4.00 -15.53
N ARG A 131 0.18 3.00 -16.05
CA ARG A 131 -0.43 3.08 -17.39
C ARG A 131 -1.39 4.26 -17.51
N PHE A 132 -2.11 4.58 -16.45
CA PHE A 132 -3.00 5.73 -16.42
C PHE A 132 -2.22 7.04 -16.46
N ALA A 133 -1.15 7.19 -15.68
CA ALA A 133 -0.27 8.36 -15.75
C ALA A 133 0.30 8.56 -17.16
N ASP A 134 0.79 7.48 -17.79
CA ASP A 134 1.31 7.53 -19.17
C ASP A 134 0.22 7.91 -20.19
N CYS A 135 -1.00 7.46 -19.98
CA CYS A 135 -2.14 7.84 -20.82
C CYS A 135 -2.46 9.33 -20.68
N VAL A 136 -2.49 9.85 -19.45
CA VAL A 136 -2.72 11.27 -19.16
C VAL A 136 -1.65 12.14 -19.82
N GLN A 137 -0.36 11.76 -19.71
CA GLN A 137 0.76 12.43 -20.33
C GLN A 137 0.62 12.42 -21.85
N ARG A 138 0.53 11.25 -22.47
CA ARG A 138 0.50 11.07 -23.91
C ARG A 138 -0.66 11.77 -24.59
N LEU A 139 -1.85 11.77 -23.97
CA LEU A 139 -3.06 12.40 -24.50
C LEU A 139 -3.20 13.86 -24.05
N ASN A 140 -2.24 14.37 -23.27
CA ASN A 140 -2.26 15.71 -22.68
C ASN A 140 -3.60 16.04 -22.00
N LEU A 141 -4.11 15.09 -21.19
CA LEU A 141 -5.40 15.24 -20.53
C LEU A 141 -5.31 16.31 -19.44
N ARG A 142 -6.28 17.21 -19.41
CA ARG A 142 -6.30 18.39 -18.53
C ARG A 142 -7.37 18.32 -17.44
N LYS A 143 -8.33 17.45 -17.61
CA LYS A 143 -9.41 17.23 -16.64
C LYS A 143 -9.60 15.75 -16.42
N VAL A 144 -9.51 15.32 -15.17
CA VAL A 144 -9.68 13.94 -14.77
C VAL A 144 -10.71 13.87 -13.64
N LEU A 145 -11.65 12.96 -13.76
CA LEU A 145 -12.57 12.59 -12.71
C LEU A 145 -12.18 11.20 -12.18
N ASN A 146 -11.87 11.10 -10.90
CA ASN A 146 -11.56 9.86 -10.20
C ASN A 146 -12.70 9.53 -9.23
N CYS A 147 -13.63 8.66 -9.64
CA CYS A 147 -14.71 8.16 -8.81
C CYS A 147 -14.23 6.97 -7.98
N PHE A 148 -14.73 6.89 -6.72
CA PHE A 148 -14.30 5.86 -5.77
C PHE A 148 -12.78 5.90 -5.55
N CYS A 149 -12.28 7.11 -5.31
CA CYS A 149 -10.85 7.41 -5.38
C CYS A 149 -10.05 6.79 -4.22
N TYR A 150 -10.73 6.34 -3.16
CA TYR A 150 -10.09 5.85 -1.92
C TYR A 150 -9.05 6.88 -1.45
N THR A 151 -7.82 6.47 -1.22
CA THR A 151 -6.72 7.36 -0.79
C THR A 151 -6.03 8.09 -1.96
N GLY A 152 -6.67 8.18 -3.12
CA GLY A 152 -6.24 9.03 -4.23
C GLY A 152 -5.01 8.57 -5.03
N GLY A 153 -4.67 7.29 -5.01
CA GLY A 153 -3.51 6.80 -5.77
C GLY A 153 -3.60 7.11 -7.27
N PHE A 154 -4.78 6.97 -7.88
CA PHE A 154 -5.01 7.35 -9.28
C PHE A 154 -5.03 8.88 -9.48
N SER A 155 -5.42 9.66 -8.47
CA SER A 155 -5.36 11.13 -8.53
C SER A 155 -3.92 11.62 -8.57
N VAL A 156 -3.03 11.03 -7.75
CA VAL A 156 -1.58 11.29 -7.79
C VAL A 156 -0.99 10.90 -9.13
N ALA A 157 -1.35 9.73 -9.67
CA ALA A 157 -0.91 9.27 -10.99
C ALA A 157 -1.35 10.22 -12.12
N ALA A 158 -2.60 10.73 -12.06
CA ALA A 158 -3.09 11.72 -13.02
C ALA A 158 -2.28 13.02 -12.96
N LEU A 159 -2.04 13.56 -11.77
CA LEU A 159 -1.26 14.79 -11.58
C LEU A 159 0.20 14.59 -12.03
N ALA A 160 0.79 13.42 -11.80
CA ALA A 160 2.12 13.07 -12.28
C ALA A 160 2.17 13.04 -13.82
N GLY A 161 1.18 12.44 -14.48
CA GLY A 161 1.05 12.44 -15.94
C GLY A 161 0.86 13.84 -16.52
N MET A 162 0.05 14.69 -15.87
CA MET A 162 -0.12 16.10 -16.27
C MET A 162 1.19 16.88 -16.13
N ARG A 163 1.92 16.72 -15.03
CA ARG A 163 3.23 17.36 -14.81
C ARG A 163 4.26 16.92 -15.86
N ALA A 164 4.27 15.64 -16.22
CA ALA A 164 5.13 15.13 -17.28
C ALA A 164 4.79 15.73 -18.65
N ALA A 165 3.50 15.83 -19.00
CA ALA A 165 3.05 16.49 -20.23
C ALA A 165 3.43 17.98 -20.27
N GLU A 166 3.30 18.69 -19.16
CA GLU A 166 3.73 20.10 -19.01
C GLU A 166 5.23 20.27 -19.26
N ALA A 167 6.05 19.36 -18.75
CA ALA A 167 7.50 19.37 -18.97
C ALA A 167 7.90 19.13 -20.44
N GLU A 168 7.05 18.46 -21.22
CA GLU A 168 7.22 18.22 -22.65
C GLU A 168 6.59 19.33 -23.54
N GLY A 169 6.17 20.45 -22.95
CA GLY A 169 5.57 21.59 -23.65
C GLY A 169 4.05 21.55 -23.75
N GLY A 170 3.40 20.66 -23.05
CA GLY A 170 1.95 20.63 -22.88
C GLY A 170 1.44 21.88 -22.12
N ALA A 171 0.15 22.18 -22.25
CA ALA A 171 -0.44 23.34 -21.60
C ALA A 171 -0.44 23.16 -20.06
N PRO A 172 -0.15 24.20 -19.23
CA PRO A 172 -0.13 24.12 -17.76
C PRO A 172 -1.54 24.09 -17.12
N GLY A 173 -1.65 23.66 -15.88
CA GLY A 173 -2.84 23.90 -15.03
C GLY A 173 -3.99 22.86 -15.13
N GLY A 174 -3.71 21.58 -15.35
CA GLY A 174 -4.74 20.53 -15.33
C GLY A 174 -5.32 20.29 -13.94
N GLN A 175 -6.53 19.71 -13.85
CA GLN A 175 -7.28 19.46 -12.63
C GLN A 175 -7.73 18.00 -12.50
N VAL A 176 -7.75 17.50 -11.28
CA VAL A 176 -8.32 16.22 -10.90
C VAL A 176 -9.43 16.42 -9.88
N VAL A 177 -10.60 15.89 -10.15
CA VAL A 177 -11.71 15.81 -9.18
C VAL A 177 -11.74 14.40 -8.63
N SER A 178 -11.72 14.26 -7.30
CA SER A 178 -11.71 12.99 -6.58
C SER A 178 -12.98 12.84 -5.78
N ILE A 179 -13.69 11.74 -5.96
CA ILE A 179 -14.96 11.46 -5.28
C ILE A 179 -14.86 10.14 -4.52
N ASP A 180 -15.15 10.18 -3.23
CA ASP A 180 -15.29 9.00 -2.37
C ASP A 180 -16.32 9.28 -1.27
N SER A 181 -16.91 8.23 -0.71
CA SER A 181 -17.83 8.34 0.43
C SER A 181 -17.09 8.45 1.78
N SER A 182 -15.81 8.09 1.83
CA SER A 182 -14.98 8.10 3.04
C SER A 182 -14.24 9.42 3.20
N GLY A 183 -14.65 10.21 4.17
CA GLY A 183 -13.95 11.45 4.55
C GLY A 183 -12.46 11.22 4.87
N PRO A 184 -12.11 10.25 5.74
CA PRO A 184 -10.71 9.93 6.04
C PRO A 184 -9.88 9.53 4.81
N ALA A 185 -10.49 8.82 3.84
CA ALA A 185 -9.81 8.48 2.59
C ALA A 185 -9.53 9.73 1.75
N LEU A 186 -10.48 10.67 1.66
CA LEU A 186 -10.29 11.93 0.96
C LEU A 186 -9.23 12.83 1.62
N GLU A 187 -9.16 12.85 2.95
CA GLU A 187 -8.11 13.56 3.69
C GLU A 187 -6.74 13.00 3.34
N ARG A 188 -6.59 11.67 3.31
CA ARG A 188 -5.36 11.00 2.90
C ARG A 188 -5.04 11.26 1.43
N ALA A 189 -6.04 11.31 0.56
CA ALA A 189 -5.84 11.66 -0.85
C ALA A 189 -5.26 13.08 -1.01
N ARG A 190 -5.74 14.06 -0.24
CA ARG A 190 -5.18 15.41 -0.19
C ARG A 190 -3.75 15.42 0.34
N ALA A 191 -3.48 14.64 1.40
CA ALA A 191 -2.13 14.52 1.95
C ALA A 191 -1.15 13.92 0.91
N HIS A 192 -1.59 12.96 0.10
CA HIS A 192 -0.77 12.40 -0.99
C HIS A 192 -0.46 13.43 -2.07
N VAL A 193 -1.39 14.33 -2.41
CA VAL A 193 -1.16 15.45 -3.34
C VAL A 193 -0.02 16.34 -2.83
N VAL A 194 -0.09 16.75 -1.55
CA VAL A 194 0.95 17.56 -0.90
C VAL A 194 2.28 16.82 -0.82
N LEU A 195 2.26 15.55 -0.40
CA LEU A 195 3.46 14.70 -0.25
C LEU A 195 4.28 14.62 -1.55
N ASN A 196 3.61 14.70 -2.71
CA ASN A 196 4.21 14.65 -4.04
C ASN A 196 4.50 16.03 -4.64
N GLY A 197 4.34 17.11 -3.86
CA GLY A 197 4.61 18.46 -4.30
C GLY A 197 3.67 18.96 -5.41
N PHE A 198 2.45 18.45 -5.45
CA PHE A 198 1.40 18.97 -6.32
C PHE A 198 0.62 20.09 -5.64
N ASP A 199 0.10 21.03 -6.44
CA ASP A 199 -0.79 22.07 -5.94
C ASP A 199 -2.15 21.48 -5.54
N VAL A 200 -2.55 21.67 -4.28
CA VAL A 200 -3.83 21.19 -3.75
C VAL A 200 -5.04 21.77 -4.45
N ASN A 201 -4.92 22.97 -5.05
CA ASN A 201 -5.99 23.58 -5.82
C ASN A 201 -6.24 22.88 -7.16
N ARG A 202 -5.34 22.01 -7.59
CA ARG A 202 -5.48 21.15 -8.76
C ARG A 202 -6.16 19.82 -8.44
N ALA A 203 -6.44 19.54 -7.15
CA ALA A 203 -7.07 18.32 -6.68
C ALA A 203 -8.17 18.65 -5.68
N SER A 204 -9.41 18.39 -6.03
CA SER A 204 -10.61 18.61 -5.21
C SER A 204 -11.38 17.30 -4.99
#